data_7773a018480b8ea2f3f08ff66b6c131b
#
_entry.id   7773a018480b8ea2f3f08ff66b6c131b
#
_cell.length_a   1.000
_cell.length_b   1.000
_cell.length_c   1.000
_cell.angle_alpha   90.00
_cell.angle_beta   90.00
_cell.angle_gamma   90.00
#
_symmetry.space_group_name_H-M   'P 1'
#
loop_
_entity.id
_entity.type
_entity.pdbx_description
1 polymer ?
#
loop_
_entity_poly.entity_id
_entity_poly.type
_entity_poly.pdbx_seq_one_letter_code
_entity_poly.pdbx_strand_id
1 'polypeptide(L)'
;MPEAAIDYLPLLAELQHRFHSSIPADLDVAIPTCGDWTATELVQHLADVHRWAAGMARGVNEWEEGPTEGFANYYEACARLLRETLAEVGPDAPAKTLVGPGPASFWHRRQVHETLIHLHDLRTPLALGLDGVPAEVWADGVEEVVSMFYPRQVTLGRTEPVPYPVEFVASDIGTRWQLGDGAPVATVTAPARELDLFLWGRIGLAHVTTAGDESKLAEALTRKLTP
;
A
#
# COMPACT_ATOMS: atom_id res chain seq x y z
N MET A 1 0.25 -24.34 -12.40
CA MET A 1 -1.14 -24.09 -11.94
C MET A 1 -1.41 -22.63 -12.21
N PRO A 2 -2.55 -22.23 -12.78
CA PRO A 2 -2.85 -20.80 -12.83
C PRO A 2 -2.89 -20.31 -11.39
N GLU A 3 -2.16 -19.23 -11.12
CA GLU A 3 -2.17 -18.51 -9.87
C GLU A 3 -3.63 -18.11 -9.57
N ALA A 4 -4.14 -18.44 -8.39
CA ALA A 4 -5.51 -18.09 -8.04
C ALA A 4 -5.61 -16.55 -7.99
N ALA A 5 -6.49 -15.99 -8.80
CA ALA A 5 -6.71 -14.55 -8.79
C ALA A 5 -7.11 -14.09 -7.38
N ILE A 6 -6.51 -13.01 -6.90
CA ILE A 6 -6.82 -12.42 -5.60
C ILE A 6 -8.27 -11.91 -5.61
N ASP A 7 -9.08 -12.39 -4.68
CA ASP A 7 -10.42 -11.83 -4.45
C ASP A 7 -10.31 -10.64 -3.49
N TYR A 8 -10.16 -9.46 -4.06
CA TYR A 8 -9.85 -8.25 -3.29
C TYR A 8 -10.96 -7.83 -2.33
N LEU A 9 -12.24 -8.02 -2.66
CA LEU A 9 -13.32 -7.47 -1.83
C LEU A 9 -13.48 -8.20 -0.48
N PRO A 10 -13.49 -9.54 -0.42
CA PRO A 10 -13.45 -10.26 0.85
C PRO A 10 -12.15 -9.99 1.64
N LEU A 11 -11.01 -9.92 0.95
CA LEU A 11 -9.73 -9.62 1.59
C LEU A 11 -9.73 -8.21 2.20
N LEU A 12 -10.26 -7.22 1.48
CA LEU A 12 -10.43 -5.86 2.02
C LEU A 12 -11.28 -5.86 3.29
N ALA A 13 -12.40 -6.61 3.29
CA ALA A 13 -13.27 -6.71 4.46
C ALA A 13 -12.53 -7.31 5.68
N GLU A 14 -11.72 -8.34 5.46
CA GLU A 14 -10.89 -8.96 6.50
C GLU A 14 -9.84 -7.97 7.04
N LEU A 15 -9.08 -7.32 6.17
CA LEU A 15 -8.05 -6.37 6.57
C LEU A 15 -8.63 -5.16 7.32
N GLN A 16 -9.76 -4.64 6.86
CA GLN A 16 -10.46 -3.54 7.53
C GLN A 16 -10.97 -3.95 8.91
N HIS A 17 -11.49 -5.18 9.07
CA HIS A 17 -11.88 -5.70 10.37
C HIS A 17 -10.66 -5.83 11.31
N ARG A 18 -9.55 -6.35 10.80
CA ARG A 18 -8.28 -6.45 11.57
C ARG A 18 -7.75 -5.08 11.96
N PHE A 19 -7.83 -4.08 11.08
CA PHE A 19 -7.44 -2.70 11.39
C PHE A 19 -8.32 -2.13 12.50
N HIS A 20 -9.63 -2.17 12.35
CA HIS A 20 -10.58 -1.69 13.36
C HIS A 20 -10.36 -2.35 14.74
N SER A 21 -10.17 -3.67 14.76
CA SER A 21 -9.92 -4.44 15.98
C SER A 21 -8.54 -4.15 16.61
N SER A 22 -7.63 -3.51 15.87
CA SER A 22 -6.29 -3.13 16.35
C SER A 22 -6.23 -1.67 16.82
N ILE A 23 -7.30 -0.88 16.66
CA ILE A 23 -7.33 0.52 17.13
C ILE A 23 -7.15 0.52 18.66
N PRO A 24 -6.09 1.14 19.19
CA PRO A 24 -5.84 1.15 20.62
C PRO A 24 -6.82 2.08 21.34
N ALA A 25 -7.02 1.83 22.65
CA ALA A 25 -7.81 2.71 23.48
C ALA A 25 -7.13 4.08 23.68
N ASP A 26 -5.80 4.09 23.71
CA ASP A 26 -4.97 5.30 23.70
C ASP A 26 -4.59 5.62 22.25
N LEU A 27 -5.19 6.66 21.70
CA LEU A 27 -4.95 7.10 20.33
C LEU A 27 -3.72 8.03 20.18
N ASP A 28 -3.07 8.41 21.27
CA ASP A 28 -1.83 9.20 21.25
C ASP A 28 -0.58 8.34 21.03
N VAL A 29 -0.76 7.02 20.85
CA VAL A 29 0.34 6.11 20.49
C VAL A 29 0.99 6.57 19.20
N ALA A 30 2.30 6.86 19.24
CA ALA A 30 3.06 7.26 18.06
C ALA A 30 3.16 6.12 17.03
N ILE A 31 3.13 6.48 15.75
CA ILE A 31 3.28 5.55 14.61
C ILE A 31 4.60 5.87 13.88
N PRO A 32 5.74 5.33 14.32
CA PRO A 32 7.07 5.74 13.83
C PRO A 32 7.29 5.55 12.33
N THR A 33 6.54 4.66 11.69
CA THR A 33 6.58 4.42 10.24
C THR A 33 5.86 5.50 9.44
N CYS A 34 5.08 6.37 10.09
CA CYS A 34 4.33 7.47 9.47
C CYS A 34 4.84 8.87 9.91
N GLY A 35 6.11 9.00 10.28
CA GLY A 35 6.68 10.27 10.73
C GLY A 35 6.18 10.68 12.11
N ASP A 36 5.55 11.86 12.20
CA ASP A 36 5.06 12.42 13.47
C ASP A 36 3.62 12.01 13.80
N TRP A 37 3.05 11.05 13.06
CA TRP A 37 1.67 10.62 13.28
C TRP A 37 1.51 9.81 14.56
N THR A 38 0.35 10.00 15.18
CA THR A 38 -0.21 9.12 16.21
C THR A 38 -1.23 8.16 15.61
N ALA A 39 -1.78 7.26 16.42
CA ALA A 39 -2.88 6.40 16.00
C ALA A 39 -4.11 7.22 15.59
N THR A 40 -4.33 8.41 16.17
CA THR A 40 -5.39 9.35 15.77
C THR A 40 -5.28 9.70 14.29
N GLU A 41 -4.13 10.26 13.87
CA GLU A 41 -3.92 10.69 12.49
C GLU A 41 -4.00 9.50 11.51
N LEU A 42 -3.46 8.34 11.89
CA LEU A 42 -3.50 7.16 11.04
C LEU A 42 -4.92 6.64 10.83
N VAL A 43 -5.72 6.52 11.91
CA VAL A 43 -7.12 6.04 11.84
C VAL A 43 -7.97 7.01 11.04
N GLN A 44 -7.83 8.32 11.28
CA GLN A 44 -8.55 9.35 10.53
C GLN A 44 -8.15 9.34 9.06
N HIS A 45 -6.86 9.30 8.76
CA HIS A 45 -6.35 9.24 7.39
C HIS A 45 -6.95 8.07 6.61
N LEU A 46 -6.90 6.86 7.16
CA LEU A 46 -7.39 5.68 6.45
C LEU A 46 -8.92 5.72 6.26
N ALA A 47 -9.66 6.27 7.24
CA ALA A 47 -11.09 6.49 7.11
C ALA A 47 -11.41 7.47 5.97
N ASP A 48 -10.71 8.61 5.91
CA ASP A 48 -10.89 9.62 4.87
C ASP A 48 -10.52 9.08 3.48
N VAL A 49 -9.42 8.30 3.39
CA VAL A 49 -9.03 7.63 2.14
C VAL A 49 -10.10 6.63 1.69
N HIS A 50 -10.69 5.85 2.58
CA HIS A 50 -11.77 4.93 2.23
C HIS A 50 -13.00 5.66 1.70
N ARG A 51 -13.41 6.76 2.34
CA ARG A 51 -14.53 7.60 1.89
C ARG A 51 -14.25 8.21 0.51
N TRP A 52 -13.08 8.78 0.34
CA TRP A 52 -12.65 9.35 -0.93
C TRP A 52 -12.58 8.31 -2.05
N ALA A 53 -12.02 7.13 -1.79
CA ALA A 53 -11.94 6.04 -2.76
C ALA A 53 -13.34 5.55 -3.19
N ALA A 54 -14.30 5.52 -2.27
CA ALA A 54 -15.70 5.23 -2.60
C ALA A 54 -16.29 6.27 -3.58
N GLY A 55 -15.99 7.55 -3.39
CA GLY A 55 -16.34 8.61 -4.34
C GLY A 55 -15.69 8.41 -5.69
N MET A 56 -14.38 8.17 -5.71
CA MET A 56 -13.60 7.93 -6.94
C MET A 56 -14.11 6.73 -7.73
N ALA A 57 -14.52 5.65 -7.06
CA ALA A 57 -15.11 4.48 -7.69
C ALA A 57 -16.46 4.79 -8.37
N ARG A 58 -17.20 5.79 -7.87
CA ARG A 58 -18.41 6.35 -8.51
C ARG A 58 -18.14 7.48 -9.51
N GLY A 59 -16.86 7.78 -9.82
CA GLY A 59 -16.46 8.87 -10.70
C GLY A 59 -16.49 10.26 -10.07
N VAL A 60 -16.66 10.36 -8.75
CA VAL A 60 -16.65 11.61 -7.98
C VAL A 60 -15.27 11.79 -7.32
N ASN A 61 -14.64 12.94 -7.47
CA ASN A 61 -13.35 13.26 -6.83
C ASN A 61 -13.55 14.46 -5.89
N GLU A 62 -14.08 14.15 -4.72
CA GLU A 62 -14.31 15.13 -3.65
C GLU A 62 -13.64 14.62 -2.37
N TRP A 63 -12.90 15.51 -1.74
CA TRP A 63 -12.28 15.28 -0.45
C TRP A 63 -13.00 16.11 0.60
N GLU A 64 -13.42 15.48 1.68
CA GLU A 64 -13.96 16.15 2.85
C GLU A 64 -13.20 15.68 4.08
N GLU A 65 -12.93 16.59 5.00
CA GLU A 65 -12.31 16.23 6.27
C GLU A 65 -13.29 15.48 7.16
N GLY A 66 -12.77 14.49 7.89
CA GLY A 66 -13.51 13.72 8.86
C GLY A 66 -13.79 14.49 10.16
N PRO A 67 -14.51 13.87 11.09
CA PRO A 67 -14.77 14.44 12.42
C PRO A 67 -13.49 14.50 13.25
N THR A 68 -13.52 15.35 14.28
CA THR A 68 -12.39 15.53 15.22
C THR A 68 -12.48 14.61 16.46
N GLU A 69 -13.48 13.74 16.53
CA GLU A 69 -13.70 12.76 17.60
C GLU A 69 -14.44 11.52 17.08
N GLY A 70 -14.47 10.44 17.87
CA GLY A 70 -15.19 9.22 17.50
C GLY A 70 -14.54 8.45 16.36
N PHE A 71 -13.22 8.50 16.23
CA PHE A 71 -12.45 8.01 15.09
C PHE A 71 -12.69 6.53 14.75
N ALA A 72 -12.81 5.64 15.74
CA ALA A 72 -13.05 4.21 15.47
C ALA A 72 -14.40 3.97 14.78
N ASN A 73 -15.47 4.64 15.25
CA ASN A 73 -16.80 4.54 14.63
C ASN A 73 -16.80 5.19 13.25
N TYR A 74 -16.09 6.29 13.09
CA TYR A 74 -15.94 6.96 11.79
C TYR A 74 -15.21 6.06 10.79
N TYR A 75 -14.09 5.44 11.21
CA TYR A 75 -13.37 4.47 10.39
C TYR A 75 -14.28 3.33 9.93
N GLU A 76 -15.03 2.71 10.86
CA GLU A 76 -15.94 1.61 10.52
C GLU A 76 -17.00 2.03 9.51
N ALA A 77 -17.58 3.23 9.68
CA ALA A 77 -18.57 3.77 8.75
C ALA A 77 -17.98 3.98 7.35
N CYS A 78 -16.77 4.54 7.23
CA CYS A 78 -16.08 4.77 5.95
C CYS A 78 -15.64 3.46 5.30
N ALA A 79 -15.12 2.50 6.08
CA ALA A 79 -14.74 1.18 5.62
C ALA A 79 -15.94 0.41 5.04
N ARG A 80 -17.08 0.46 5.72
CA ARG A 80 -18.34 -0.11 5.24
C ARG A 80 -18.80 0.57 3.96
N LEU A 81 -18.84 1.92 3.94
CA LEU A 81 -19.24 2.69 2.76
C LEU A 81 -18.42 2.28 1.53
N LEU A 82 -17.10 2.14 1.69
CA LEU A 82 -16.22 1.71 0.59
C LEU A 82 -16.60 0.33 0.08
N ARG A 83 -16.75 -0.68 0.96
CA ARG A 83 -17.11 -2.05 0.56
C ARG A 83 -18.46 -2.11 -0.15
N GLU A 84 -19.47 -1.43 0.42
CA GLU A 84 -20.82 -1.35 -0.17
C GLU A 84 -20.76 -0.69 -1.55
N THR A 85 -20.00 0.41 -1.69
CA THR A 85 -19.80 1.08 -2.97
C THR A 85 -19.14 0.17 -4.00
N LEU A 86 -18.03 -0.48 -3.65
CA LEU A 86 -17.31 -1.36 -4.58
C LEU A 86 -18.17 -2.57 -5.00
N ALA A 87 -18.96 -3.13 -4.08
CA ALA A 87 -19.89 -4.20 -4.40
C ALA A 87 -21.05 -3.73 -5.31
N GLU A 88 -21.56 -2.52 -5.09
CA GLU A 88 -22.67 -1.94 -5.87
C GLU A 88 -22.25 -1.61 -7.30
N VAL A 89 -21.10 -0.91 -7.47
CA VAL A 89 -20.66 -0.49 -8.81
C VAL A 89 -20.05 -1.64 -9.62
N GLY A 90 -19.49 -2.64 -8.94
CA GLY A 90 -18.81 -3.76 -9.58
C GLY A 90 -17.43 -3.41 -10.16
N PRO A 91 -16.57 -4.42 -10.41
CA PRO A 91 -15.16 -4.20 -10.78
C PRO A 91 -14.96 -3.52 -12.14
N ASP A 92 -15.87 -3.72 -13.08
CA ASP A 92 -15.76 -3.22 -14.46
C ASP A 92 -16.35 -1.83 -14.67
N ALA A 93 -16.99 -1.25 -13.66
CA ALA A 93 -17.62 0.06 -13.77
C ALA A 93 -16.57 1.16 -14.07
N PRO A 94 -16.91 2.16 -14.92
CA PRO A 94 -16.03 3.31 -15.14
C PRO A 94 -15.81 4.10 -13.84
N ALA A 95 -14.55 4.36 -13.52
CA ALA A 95 -14.14 5.09 -12.32
C ALA A 95 -13.07 6.14 -12.63
N LYS A 96 -12.84 7.06 -11.70
CA LYS A 96 -11.61 7.85 -11.65
C LYS A 96 -10.57 7.07 -10.85
N THR A 97 -9.33 7.04 -11.34
CA THR A 97 -8.22 6.38 -10.64
C THR A 97 -7.09 7.36 -10.35
N LEU A 98 -6.04 6.89 -9.69
CA LEU A 98 -4.82 7.70 -9.45
C LEU A 98 -4.04 8.02 -10.73
N VAL A 99 -4.30 7.28 -11.80
CA VAL A 99 -3.58 7.38 -13.09
C VAL A 99 -4.50 7.78 -14.25
N GLY A 100 -5.69 8.30 -13.96
CA GLY A 100 -6.67 8.72 -14.95
C GLY A 100 -7.95 7.89 -14.92
N PRO A 101 -8.79 7.95 -15.95
CA PRO A 101 -9.98 7.10 -16.07
C PRO A 101 -9.60 5.63 -16.15
N GLY A 102 -10.36 4.77 -15.48
CA GLY A 102 -10.12 3.32 -15.48
C GLY A 102 -11.29 2.56 -14.86
N PRO A 103 -11.19 1.23 -14.70
CA PRO A 103 -12.22 0.42 -14.07
C PRO A 103 -12.18 0.55 -12.53
N ALA A 104 -13.32 0.32 -11.88
CA ALA A 104 -13.43 0.35 -10.42
C ALA A 104 -12.60 -0.76 -9.73
N SER A 105 -12.22 -1.83 -10.45
CA SER A 105 -11.29 -2.86 -9.96
C SER A 105 -9.94 -2.29 -9.50
N PHE A 106 -9.54 -1.14 -10.04
CA PHE A 106 -8.40 -0.38 -9.51
C PHE A 106 -8.55 -0.11 -8.00
N TRP A 107 -9.75 0.30 -7.56
CA TRP A 107 -10.00 0.60 -6.15
C TRP A 107 -10.17 -0.65 -5.30
N HIS A 108 -10.66 -1.77 -5.86
CA HIS A 108 -10.67 -3.07 -5.17
C HIS A 108 -9.24 -3.45 -4.75
N ARG A 109 -8.28 -3.38 -5.68
CA ARG A 109 -6.87 -3.65 -5.45
C ARG A 109 -6.21 -2.61 -4.54
N ARG A 110 -6.30 -1.33 -4.92
CA ARG A 110 -5.60 -0.23 -4.24
C ARG A 110 -5.96 -0.17 -2.75
N GLN A 111 -7.25 -0.36 -2.40
CA GLN A 111 -7.70 -0.25 -1.02
C GLN A 111 -7.30 -1.45 -0.15
N VAL A 112 -7.05 -2.61 -0.75
CA VAL A 112 -6.41 -3.74 -0.06
C VAL A 112 -4.99 -3.36 0.35
N HIS A 113 -4.16 -2.86 -0.57
CA HIS A 113 -2.78 -2.48 -0.26
C HIS A 113 -2.69 -1.29 0.69
N GLU A 114 -3.56 -0.28 0.52
CA GLU A 114 -3.67 0.84 1.47
C GLU A 114 -3.94 0.36 2.89
N THR A 115 -4.97 -0.49 3.03
CA THR A 115 -5.36 -1.02 4.33
C THR A 115 -4.25 -1.92 4.91
N LEU A 116 -3.59 -2.72 4.08
CA LEU A 116 -2.55 -3.65 4.51
C LEU A 116 -1.31 -2.93 5.07
N ILE A 117 -0.82 -1.92 4.36
CA ILE A 117 0.34 -1.13 4.81
C ILE A 117 0.01 -0.38 6.10
N HIS A 118 -1.15 0.26 6.18
CA HIS A 118 -1.54 0.99 7.38
C HIS A 118 -1.94 0.07 8.55
N LEU A 119 -2.39 -1.16 8.28
CA LEU A 119 -2.55 -2.19 9.30
C LEU A 119 -1.18 -2.59 9.90
N HIS A 120 -0.14 -2.72 9.05
CA HIS A 120 1.23 -2.91 9.52
C HIS A 120 1.68 -1.73 10.39
N ASP A 121 1.47 -0.50 9.92
CA ASP A 121 1.84 0.72 10.63
C ASP A 121 1.19 0.79 12.02
N LEU A 122 -0.12 0.52 12.12
CA LEU A 122 -0.86 0.54 13.37
C LEU A 122 -0.41 -0.54 14.36
N ARG A 123 -0.11 -1.75 13.86
CA ARG A 123 0.18 -2.92 14.71
C ARG A 123 1.63 -2.95 15.21
N THR A 124 2.56 -2.33 14.48
CA THR A 124 3.99 -2.33 14.83
C THR A 124 4.28 -1.76 16.21
N PRO A 125 3.86 -0.54 16.58
CA PRO A 125 4.10 0.01 17.92
C PRO A 125 3.36 -0.75 19.04
N LEU A 126 2.31 -1.49 18.70
CA LEU A 126 1.55 -2.31 19.64
C LEU A 126 2.14 -3.71 19.84
N ALA A 127 3.26 -4.04 19.18
CA ALA A 127 3.88 -5.36 19.15
C ALA A 127 2.92 -6.48 18.70
N LEU A 128 1.97 -6.16 17.83
CA LEU A 128 1.02 -7.10 17.25
C LEU A 128 1.55 -7.60 15.90
N GLY A 129 1.66 -8.92 15.73
CA GLY A 129 2.06 -9.53 14.46
C GLY A 129 1.04 -9.30 13.34
N LEU A 130 1.48 -9.42 12.10
CA LEU A 130 0.63 -9.37 10.91
C LEU A 130 0.79 -10.66 10.11
N ASP A 131 0.27 -11.75 10.69
CA ASP A 131 0.33 -13.09 10.09
C ASP A 131 -0.92 -13.38 9.25
N GLY A 132 -0.84 -14.42 8.41
CA GLY A 132 -1.98 -14.95 7.66
C GLY A 132 -2.32 -14.21 6.37
N VAL A 133 -1.56 -13.18 5.97
CA VAL A 133 -1.68 -12.57 4.64
C VAL A 133 -0.81 -13.36 3.66
N PRO A 134 -1.38 -13.92 2.56
CA PRO A 134 -0.64 -14.70 1.59
C PRO A 134 0.52 -13.91 0.94
N ALA A 135 1.60 -14.60 0.59
CA ALA A 135 2.75 -13.97 -0.07
C ALA A 135 2.39 -13.31 -1.40
N GLU A 136 1.43 -13.86 -2.12
CA GLU A 136 0.91 -13.35 -3.39
C GLU A 136 0.26 -11.97 -3.23
N VAL A 137 -0.38 -11.69 -2.09
CA VAL A 137 -0.97 -10.37 -1.79
C VAL A 137 0.13 -9.33 -1.58
N TRP A 138 1.19 -9.68 -0.85
CA TRP A 138 2.34 -8.81 -0.68
C TRP A 138 3.08 -8.57 -2.00
N ALA A 139 3.23 -9.61 -2.82
CA ALA A 139 3.82 -9.51 -4.16
C ALA A 139 3.02 -8.58 -5.08
N ASP A 140 1.68 -8.62 -4.99
CA ASP A 140 0.81 -7.70 -5.71
C ASP A 140 0.98 -6.25 -5.20
N GLY A 141 1.30 -6.04 -3.92
CA GLY A 141 1.71 -4.73 -3.37
C GLY A 141 3.03 -4.23 -3.96
N VAL A 142 4.04 -5.10 -4.06
CA VAL A 142 5.31 -4.79 -4.76
C VAL A 142 5.05 -4.37 -6.20
N GLU A 143 4.22 -5.15 -6.93
CA GLU A 143 3.82 -4.82 -8.31
C GLU A 143 3.15 -3.46 -8.39
N GLU A 144 2.26 -3.11 -7.44
CA GLU A 144 1.59 -1.80 -7.41
C GLU A 144 2.60 -0.65 -7.25
N VAL A 145 3.61 -0.80 -6.39
CA VAL A 145 4.65 0.22 -6.22
C VAL A 145 5.47 0.37 -7.50
N VAL A 146 5.94 -0.74 -8.08
CA VAL A 146 6.83 -0.73 -9.24
C VAL A 146 6.13 -0.25 -10.51
N SER A 147 4.91 -0.73 -10.76
CA SER A 147 4.20 -0.48 -12.03
C SER A 147 3.31 0.76 -12.01
N MET A 148 2.88 1.23 -10.83
CA MET A 148 1.95 2.35 -10.73
C MET A 148 2.51 3.52 -9.92
N PHE A 149 2.88 3.31 -8.64
CA PHE A 149 3.28 4.43 -7.80
C PHE A 149 4.57 5.10 -8.27
N TYR A 150 5.64 4.35 -8.47
CA TYR A 150 6.90 4.93 -8.90
C TYR A 150 6.78 5.68 -10.25
N PRO A 151 6.24 5.11 -11.34
CA PRO A 151 6.03 5.85 -12.59
C PRO A 151 5.17 7.10 -12.41
N ARG A 152 4.16 7.03 -11.53
CA ARG A 152 3.32 8.19 -11.21
C ARG A 152 4.08 9.28 -10.48
N GLN A 153 4.94 8.93 -9.51
CA GLN A 153 5.77 9.93 -8.82
C GLN A 153 6.72 10.65 -9.78
N VAL A 154 7.31 9.91 -10.73
CA VAL A 154 8.15 10.49 -11.80
C VAL A 154 7.31 11.43 -12.69
N THR A 155 6.16 10.98 -13.16
CA THR A 155 5.25 11.77 -14.03
C THR A 155 4.79 13.05 -13.34
N LEU A 156 4.56 13.03 -12.03
CA LEU A 156 4.17 14.20 -11.25
C LEU A 156 5.35 15.10 -10.86
N GLY A 157 6.58 14.77 -11.25
CA GLY A 157 7.78 15.52 -10.90
C GLY A 157 8.10 15.52 -9.40
N ARG A 158 7.64 14.50 -8.64
CA ARG A 158 7.87 14.36 -7.20
C ARG A 158 9.14 13.60 -6.88
N THR A 159 9.68 12.89 -7.85
CA THR A 159 10.97 12.22 -7.83
C THR A 159 11.55 12.18 -9.23
N GLU A 160 12.87 12.13 -9.32
CA GLU A 160 13.55 11.85 -10.58
C GLU A 160 13.54 10.35 -10.89
N PRO A 161 13.66 9.94 -12.17
CA PRO A 161 13.88 8.55 -12.50
C PRO A 161 15.06 7.94 -11.72
N VAL A 162 14.99 6.65 -11.41
CA VAL A 162 16.13 5.95 -10.80
C VAL A 162 17.33 6.03 -11.75
N PRO A 163 18.52 6.40 -11.24
CA PRO A 163 19.70 6.55 -12.10
C PRO A 163 20.26 5.22 -12.60
N TYR A 164 19.90 4.14 -11.93
CA TYR A 164 20.35 2.77 -12.25
C TYR A 164 19.20 1.78 -12.08
N PRO A 165 19.07 0.79 -12.97
CA PRO A 165 18.06 -0.25 -12.83
C PRO A 165 18.39 -1.19 -11.67
N VAL A 166 17.37 -1.51 -10.86
CA VAL A 166 17.43 -2.41 -9.70
C VAL A 166 16.39 -3.51 -9.85
N GLU A 167 16.80 -4.76 -9.65
CA GLU A 167 15.92 -5.91 -9.62
C GLU A 167 15.49 -6.22 -8.18
N PHE A 168 14.22 -6.57 -7.99
CA PHE A 168 13.64 -7.06 -6.73
C PHE A 168 13.19 -8.51 -6.93
N VAL A 169 13.50 -9.39 -5.98
CA VAL A 169 13.21 -10.83 -6.08
C VAL A 169 12.53 -11.30 -4.80
N ALA A 170 11.28 -11.76 -4.91
CA ALA A 170 10.57 -12.41 -3.81
C ALA A 170 11.11 -13.83 -3.63
N SER A 171 11.84 -14.07 -2.54
CA SER A 171 12.53 -15.34 -2.30
C SER A 171 11.58 -16.50 -1.96
N ASP A 172 10.39 -16.20 -1.49
CA ASP A 172 9.37 -17.16 -1.08
C ASP A 172 8.50 -17.67 -2.25
N ILE A 173 8.29 -16.83 -3.28
CA ILE A 173 7.44 -17.18 -4.44
C ILE A 173 8.17 -17.06 -5.78
N GLY A 174 9.40 -16.54 -5.81
CA GLY A 174 10.25 -16.45 -7.00
C GLY A 174 9.89 -15.36 -8.00
N THR A 175 8.90 -14.51 -7.70
CA THR A 175 8.50 -13.38 -8.57
C THR A 175 9.58 -12.30 -8.59
N ARG A 176 9.71 -11.62 -9.73
CA ARG A 176 10.75 -10.61 -9.98
C ARG A 176 10.14 -9.34 -10.54
N TRP A 177 10.67 -8.21 -10.13
CA TRP A 177 10.33 -6.88 -10.62
C TRP A 177 11.59 -6.08 -10.89
N GLN A 178 11.49 -5.04 -11.72
CA GLN A 178 12.59 -4.15 -11.99
C GLN A 178 12.14 -2.68 -11.95
N LEU A 179 12.90 -1.85 -11.27
CA LEU A 179 12.81 -0.40 -11.40
C LEU A 179 13.89 0.08 -12.38
N GLY A 180 13.51 0.96 -13.32
CA GLY A 180 14.40 1.48 -14.36
C GLY A 180 14.64 0.52 -15.51
N ASP A 181 15.16 1.07 -16.61
CA ASP A 181 15.38 0.35 -17.86
C ASP A 181 16.83 -0.15 -17.99
N GLY A 182 17.04 -1.30 -18.63
CA GLY A 182 18.33 -1.87 -18.91
C GLY A 182 18.73 -3.03 -17.99
N ALA A 183 20.00 -3.41 -18.00
CA ALA A 183 20.50 -4.50 -17.16
C ALA A 183 20.59 -4.03 -15.69
N PRO A 184 20.03 -4.76 -14.72
CA PRO A 184 20.11 -4.40 -13.32
C PRO A 184 21.56 -4.31 -12.82
N VAL A 185 21.88 -3.25 -12.10
CA VAL A 185 23.20 -3.07 -11.46
C VAL A 185 23.26 -3.78 -10.11
N ALA A 186 22.13 -4.00 -9.50
CA ALA A 186 21.99 -4.67 -8.22
C ALA A 186 20.65 -5.41 -8.13
N THR A 187 20.60 -6.40 -7.23
CA THR A 187 19.40 -7.18 -6.90
C THR A 187 19.12 -7.07 -5.41
N VAL A 188 17.86 -6.84 -5.04
CA VAL A 188 17.36 -6.86 -3.67
C VAL A 188 16.48 -8.11 -3.52
N THR A 189 16.78 -8.98 -2.57
CA THR A 189 16.09 -10.26 -2.36
C THR A 189 15.57 -10.34 -0.93
N ALA A 190 14.29 -10.62 -0.77
CA ALA A 190 13.64 -10.91 0.50
C ALA A 190 12.30 -11.63 0.23
N PRO A 191 11.60 -12.19 1.24
CA PRO A 191 10.20 -12.57 1.09
C PRO A 191 9.33 -11.40 0.59
N ALA A 192 8.23 -11.71 -0.10
CA ALA A 192 7.37 -10.69 -0.73
C ALA A 192 6.91 -9.61 0.26
N ARG A 193 6.57 -10.02 1.49
CA ARG A 193 6.19 -9.10 2.58
C ARG A 193 7.29 -8.06 2.87
N GLU A 194 8.50 -8.53 3.07
CA GLU A 194 9.63 -7.66 3.38
C GLU A 194 9.97 -6.75 2.20
N LEU A 195 9.81 -7.21 0.96
CA LEU A 195 10.00 -6.36 -0.23
C LEU A 195 8.94 -5.25 -0.28
N ASP A 196 7.67 -5.56 -0.05
CA ASP A 196 6.61 -4.54 -0.05
C ASP A 196 6.84 -3.51 1.06
N LEU A 197 7.09 -3.96 2.29
CA LEU A 197 7.43 -3.08 3.41
C LEU A 197 8.69 -2.24 3.15
N PHE A 198 9.69 -2.80 2.48
CA PHE A 198 10.92 -2.10 2.09
C PHE A 198 10.62 -0.99 1.06
N LEU A 199 9.86 -1.28 0.02
CA LEU A 199 9.48 -0.30 -1.00
C LEU A 199 8.61 0.83 -0.46
N TRP A 200 7.81 0.55 0.58
CA TRP A 200 7.05 1.54 1.32
C TRP A 200 7.89 2.29 2.39
N GLY A 201 9.18 1.94 2.55
CA GLY A 201 10.07 2.57 3.54
C GLY A 201 9.76 2.21 4.99
N ARG A 202 9.05 1.10 5.23
CA ARG A 202 8.67 0.63 6.58
C ARG A 202 9.79 -0.16 7.25
N ILE A 203 10.67 -0.75 6.46
CA ILE A 203 11.89 -1.44 6.90
C ILE A 203 13.09 -0.99 6.07
N GLY A 204 14.28 -1.12 6.63
CA GLY A 204 15.52 -0.71 5.94
C GLY A 204 16.29 -1.89 5.33
N LEU A 205 17.44 -1.57 4.73
CA LEU A 205 18.35 -2.53 4.07
C LEU A 205 18.78 -3.71 4.95
N ALA A 206 18.78 -3.58 6.27
CA ALA A 206 19.11 -4.65 7.19
C ALA A 206 18.13 -5.85 7.15
N HIS A 207 16.95 -5.67 6.57
CA HIS A 207 15.90 -6.69 6.47
C HIS A 207 15.85 -7.40 5.11
N VAL A 208 16.71 -7.01 4.17
CA VAL A 208 16.79 -7.58 2.83
C VAL A 208 18.21 -8.01 2.51
N THR A 209 18.36 -8.92 1.56
CA THR A 209 19.67 -9.33 1.03
C THR A 209 19.93 -8.58 -0.27
N THR A 210 21.13 -8.01 -0.40
CA THR A 210 21.54 -7.27 -1.60
C THR A 210 22.71 -7.94 -2.30
N ALA A 211 22.77 -7.84 -3.62
CA ALA A 211 23.88 -8.29 -4.46
C ALA A 211 24.12 -7.29 -5.60
N GLY A 212 25.35 -7.20 -6.07
CA GLY A 212 25.75 -6.29 -7.15
C GLY A 212 26.47 -5.03 -6.66
N ASP A 213 26.26 -3.90 -7.32
CA ASP A 213 26.91 -2.62 -7.04
C ASP A 213 26.21 -1.88 -5.91
N GLU A 214 26.73 -1.98 -4.69
CA GLU A 214 26.15 -1.36 -3.48
C GLU A 214 26.05 0.16 -3.58
N SER A 215 27.02 0.83 -4.21
CA SER A 215 27.02 2.29 -4.34
C SER A 215 25.90 2.77 -5.24
N LYS A 216 25.72 2.11 -6.38
CA LYS A 216 24.63 2.43 -7.31
C LYS A 216 23.25 2.06 -6.75
N LEU A 217 23.16 0.96 -6.01
CA LEU A 217 21.95 0.60 -5.28
C LEU A 217 21.57 1.69 -4.29
N ALA A 218 22.51 2.13 -3.46
CA ALA A 218 22.26 3.19 -2.48
C ALA A 218 21.77 4.48 -3.15
N GLU A 219 22.38 4.87 -4.29
CA GLU A 219 21.94 6.03 -5.05
C GLU A 219 20.53 5.84 -5.65
N ALA A 220 20.21 4.67 -6.22
CA ALA A 220 18.88 4.38 -6.75
C ALA A 220 17.81 4.45 -5.65
N LEU A 221 18.10 3.94 -4.45
CA LEU A 221 17.19 3.94 -3.31
C LEU A 221 16.98 5.33 -2.64
N THR A 222 17.68 6.37 -3.10
CA THR A 222 17.37 7.75 -2.67
C THR A 222 16.06 8.27 -3.28
N ARG A 223 15.53 7.61 -4.29
CA ARG A 223 14.31 8.02 -4.98
C ARG A 223 13.07 7.71 -4.16
N LYS A 224 12.12 8.66 -4.11
CA LYS A 224 10.83 8.47 -3.47
C LYS A 224 9.93 7.64 -4.38
N LEU A 225 9.63 6.41 -4.00
CA LEU A 225 8.86 5.46 -4.81
C LEU A 225 7.35 5.60 -4.60
N THR A 226 6.93 5.98 -3.38
CA THR A 226 5.53 6.08 -2.95
C THR A 226 5.19 7.52 -2.54
N PRO A 227 3.92 7.88 -2.33
CA PRO A 227 3.48 9.22 -1.89
C PRO A 227 4.12 9.73 -0.62
#